data_05a6ec42a54c197316f7f1d1869d3ba2
#
_entry.id   05a6ec42a54c197316f7f1d1869d3ba2
#
_cell.length_a   1.000
_cell.length_b   1.000
_cell.length_c   1.000
_cell.angle_alpha   90.00
_cell.angle_beta   90.00
_cell.angle_gamma   90.00
#
_symmetry.space_group_name_H-M   'P 1'
#
loop_
_entity.id
_entity.type
_entity.pdbx_description
1 polymer ?
#
loop_
_entity_poly.entity_id
_entity_poly.type
_entity_poly.pdbx_seq_one_letter_code
_entity_poly.pdbx_strand_id
1 'polypeptide(L)'
;INTALDCGINFFDHADIYGKGKSEEIFSEALSMSASLREKIIIQSKCAIRPGFFDYSKEHILNSVDSILKRLKTDYLDILLLHRPDTLMEPEEVNEAFELLYKEGKVRNFGVSNHNSMQIELLNKYLTNKVTINQLQFSIMHTGIIDSGINVNMKNSSSVDRDGSILEYCRLKDINIQAWSPYQYGFFEGTFIDNPKFPELNKKLAEIAEKYNVSKTAIATAWILRHPAKIQTIVGTTNETRLRDICTASNVTLTRQEWYEIYLAAGNILP
;
A
#
# COMPACT_ATOMS: atom_id res chain seq x y z
N ILE A 1 -11.29 14.77 0.72
CA ILE A 1 -11.15 14.34 2.13
C ILE A 1 -12.53 14.10 2.72
N ASN A 2 -13.44 15.08 2.71
CA ASN A 2 -14.80 14.94 3.28
C ASN A 2 -15.53 13.72 2.71
N THR A 3 -15.50 13.54 1.40
CA THR A 3 -16.07 12.36 0.74
C THR A 3 -15.48 11.04 1.26
N ALA A 4 -14.17 11.00 1.54
CA ALA A 4 -13.54 9.82 2.14
C ALA A 4 -14.11 9.53 3.54
N LEU A 5 -14.18 10.56 4.38
CA LEU A 5 -14.73 10.45 5.73
C LEU A 5 -16.21 10.05 5.72
N ASP A 6 -17.02 10.63 4.81
CA ASP A 6 -18.43 10.26 4.60
C ASP A 6 -18.61 8.79 4.21
N CYS A 7 -17.64 8.24 3.46
CA CYS A 7 -17.60 6.82 3.07
C CYS A 7 -16.99 5.90 4.16
N GLY A 8 -16.61 6.44 5.32
CA GLY A 8 -15.98 5.70 6.41
C GLY A 8 -14.48 5.44 6.22
N ILE A 9 -13.84 6.05 5.22
CA ILE A 9 -12.38 6.00 5.06
C ILE A 9 -11.76 6.99 6.03
N ASN A 10 -10.96 6.50 6.98
CA ASN A 10 -10.27 7.30 7.96
C ASN A 10 -8.75 7.13 7.94
N PHE A 11 -8.21 6.39 6.96
CA PHE A 11 -6.78 6.14 6.79
C PHE A 11 -6.24 6.96 5.62
N PHE A 12 -5.22 7.80 5.87
CA PHE A 12 -4.62 8.69 4.86
C PHE A 12 -3.13 8.40 4.73
N ASP A 13 -2.70 8.09 3.50
CA ASP A 13 -1.35 7.68 3.15
C ASP A 13 -0.59 8.80 2.44
N HIS A 14 0.55 9.17 2.99
CA HIS A 14 1.44 10.21 2.50
C HIS A 14 2.86 9.67 2.26
N ALA A 15 3.71 10.53 1.75
CA ALA A 15 5.17 10.39 1.77
C ALA A 15 5.83 11.78 1.66
N ASP A 16 6.98 11.93 2.29
CA ASP A 16 7.75 13.17 2.30
C ASP A 16 8.14 13.67 0.90
N ILE A 17 8.29 12.74 -0.05
CA ILE A 17 8.63 13.05 -1.45
C ILE A 17 7.43 13.43 -2.33
N TYR A 18 6.18 13.16 -1.90
CA TYR A 18 5.00 13.41 -2.74
C TYR A 18 4.82 14.92 -2.97
N GLY A 19 4.97 15.32 -4.25
CA GLY A 19 4.99 16.74 -4.61
C GLY A 19 6.08 17.55 -3.88
N LYS A 20 7.19 16.91 -3.47
CA LYS A 20 8.25 17.52 -2.66
C LYS A 20 7.73 18.09 -1.33
N GLY A 21 6.86 17.34 -0.67
CA GLY A 21 6.21 17.72 0.59
C GLY A 21 4.89 18.49 0.44
N LYS A 22 4.56 18.97 -0.76
CA LYS A 22 3.33 19.74 -1.02
C LYS A 22 2.06 18.94 -0.75
N SER A 23 2.08 17.63 -0.96
CA SER A 23 0.90 16.78 -0.70
C SER A 23 0.50 16.80 0.78
N GLU A 24 1.47 16.78 1.68
CA GLU A 24 1.24 16.85 3.12
C GLU A 24 0.75 18.25 3.55
N GLU A 25 1.33 19.32 2.99
CA GLU A 25 0.88 20.70 3.26
C GLU A 25 -0.56 20.91 2.81
N ILE A 26 -0.90 20.55 1.56
CA ILE A 26 -2.26 20.68 1.01
C ILE A 26 -3.26 19.85 1.83
N PHE A 27 -2.88 18.64 2.24
CA PHE A 27 -3.74 17.81 3.08
C PHE A 27 -4.05 18.50 4.42
N SER A 28 -3.04 19.01 5.11
CA SER A 28 -3.23 19.68 6.40
C SER A 28 -4.05 20.97 6.29
N GLU A 29 -3.86 21.73 5.20
CA GLU A 29 -4.65 22.93 4.90
C GLU A 29 -6.11 22.60 4.61
N ALA A 30 -6.36 21.59 3.77
CA ALA A 30 -7.71 21.19 3.38
C ALA A 30 -8.50 20.56 4.52
N LEU A 31 -7.84 19.88 5.46
CA LEU A 31 -8.51 19.17 6.54
C LEU A 31 -8.93 20.09 7.70
N SER A 32 -8.30 21.26 7.87
CA SER A 32 -8.51 22.15 9.05
C SER A 32 -8.50 21.35 10.35
N MET A 33 -7.41 20.62 10.59
CA MET A 33 -7.32 19.56 11.59
C MET A 33 -7.62 20.08 13.00
N SER A 34 -8.74 19.63 13.58
CA SER A 34 -9.02 19.77 15.00
C SER A 34 -8.51 18.55 15.79
N ALA A 35 -8.27 18.71 17.09
CA ALA A 35 -7.86 17.60 17.95
C ALA A 35 -8.84 16.42 17.86
N SER A 36 -10.15 16.71 17.89
CA SER A 36 -11.19 15.67 17.81
C SER A 36 -11.23 14.93 16.46
N LEU A 37 -10.84 15.58 15.36
CA LEU A 37 -10.73 14.94 14.06
C LEU A 37 -9.45 14.12 13.98
N ARG A 38 -8.32 14.65 14.50
CA ARG A 38 -7.03 13.96 14.52
C ARG A 38 -7.11 12.60 15.22
N GLU A 39 -7.87 12.50 16.29
CA GLU A 39 -8.08 11.24 17.03
C GLU A 39 -8.89 10.20 16.25
N LYS A 40 -9.68 10.61 15.26
CA LYS A 40 -10.54 9.73 14.46
C LYS A 40 -9.88 9.23 13.18
N ILE A 41 -8.78 9.84 12.77
CA ILE A 41 -8.08 9.49 11.53
C ILE A 41 -6.73 8.85 11.81
N ILE A 42 -6.31 8.02 10.88
CA ILE A 42 -4.99 7.39 10.87
C ILE A 42 -4.16 8.09 9.80
N ILE A 43 -3.02 8.65 10.20
CA ILE A 43 -2.09 9.29 9.28
C ILE A 43 -0.84 8.44 9.18
N GLN A 44 -0.55 7.99 7.97
CA GLN A 44 0.67 7.30 7.59
C GLN A 44 1.50 8.21 6.69
N SER A 45 2.81 8.27 6.92
CA SER A 45 3.74 8.88 5.97
C SER A 45 5.00 8.03 5.83
N LYS A 46 5.88 8.42 4.91
CA LYS A 46 7.06 7.65 4.52
C LYS A 46 8.26 8.56 4.38
N CYS A 47 9.46 8.01 4.63
CA CYS A 47 10.74 8.69 4.43
C CYS A 47 11.76 7.76 3.76
N ALA A 48 13.01 8.21 3.68
CA ALA A 48 14.19 7.47 3.22
C ALA A 48 14.51 7.51 1.72
N ILE A 49 13.67 8.07 0.87
CA ILE A 49 14.04 8.32 -0.54
C ILE A 49 14.69 9.69 -0.66
N ARG A 50 15.95 9.73 -1.15
CA ARG A 50 16.69 10.94 -1.45
C ARG A 50 16.96 11.04 -2.95
N PRO A 51 17.28 12.22 -3.50
CA PRO A 51 17.67 12.33 -4.91
C PRO A 51 18.91 11.48 -5.23
N GLY A 52 18.69 10.36 -5.92
CA GLY A 52 19.77 9.46 -6.38
C GLY A 52 20.20 8.38 -5.39
N PHE A 53 19.67 8.30 -4.17
CA PHE A 53 20.01 7.27 -3.18
C PHE A 53 18.90 7.07 -2.14
N PHE A 54 19.03 6.01 -1.33
CA PHE A 54 18.20 5.78 -0.15
C PHE A 54 19.01 6.06 1.10
N ASP A 55 18.35 6.45 2.19
CA ASP A 55 19.02 6.89 3.41
C ASP A 55 18.26 6.44 4.66
N TYR A 56 18.77 5.41 5.33
CA TYR A 56 18.23 4.87 6.58
C TYR A 56 19.01 5.34 7.80
N SER A 57 19.88 6.35 7.65
CA SER A 57 20.59 6.90 8.80
C SER A 57 19.61 7.42 9.85
N LYS A 58 19.96 7.27 11.11
CA LYS A 58 19.20 7.79 12.24
C LYS A 58 18.87 9.28 12.07
N GLU A 59 19.88 10.07 11.70
CA GLU A 59 19.71 11.51 11.51
C GLU A 59 18.66 11.83 10.45
N HIS A 60 18.72 11.15 9.29
CA HIS A 60 17.75 11.37 8.22
C HIS A 60 16.32 10.99 8.62
N ILE A 61 16.15 9.84 9.27
CA ILE A 61 14.83 9.39 9.74
C ILE A 61 14.22 10.42 10.69
N LEU A 62 14.98 10.87 11.70
CA LEU A 62 14.49 11.84 12.69
C LEU A 62 14.12 13.18 12.04
N ASN A 63 15.01 13.75 11.20
CA ASN A 63 14.78 15.02 10.50
C ASN A 63 13.60 14.93 9.52
N SER A 64 13.41 13.78 8.88
CA SER A 64 12.27 13.56 7.99
C SER A 64 10.96 13.57 8.76
N VAL A 65 10.87 12.89 9.90
CA VAL A 65 9.67 12.87 10.73
C VAL A 65 9.33 14.27 11.25
N ASP A 66 10.31 15.03 11.75
CA ASP A 66 10.06 16.40 12.22
C ASP A 66 9.53 17.29 11.09
N SER A 67 10.06 17.13 9.88
CA SER A 67 9.60 17.85 8.69
C SER A 67 8.19 17.44 8.26
N ILE A 68 7.88 16.14 8.29
CA ILE A 68 6.56 15.59 7.98
C ILE A 68 5.52 16.13 8.98
N LEU A 69 5.79 16.05 10.27
CA LEU A 69 4.89 16.54 11.33
C LEU A 69 4.60 18.04 11.18
N LYS A 70 5.63 18.83 10.83
CA LYS A 70 5.48 20.26 10.56
C LYS A 70 4.55 20.52 9.37
N ARG A 71 4.72 19.80 8.24
CA ARG A 71 3.87 19.96 7.04
C ARG A 71 2.44 19.49 7.28
N LEU A 72 2.28 18.38 7.97
CA LEU A 72 0.95 17.83 8.33
C LEU A 72 0.27 18.59 9.46
N LYS A 73 0.97 19.51 10.17
CA LYS A 73 0.47 20.26 11.32
C LYS A 73 -0.14 19.35 12.40
N THR A 74 0.60 18.30 12.76
CA THR A 74 0.23 17.32 13.78
C THR A 74 1.43 16.97 14.64
N ASP A 75 1.19 16.54 15.88
CA ASP A 75 2.24 16.19 16.82
C ASP A 75 2.73 14.76 16.66
N TYR A 76 1.97 13.91 15.96
CA TYR A 76 2.33 12.51 15.77
C TYR A 76 1.86 11.91 14.44
N LEU A 77 2.55 10.87 14.00
CA LEU A 77 2.10 9.92 12.99
C LEU A 77 1.58 8.66 13.67
N ASP A 78 0.52 8.08 13.12
CA ASP A 78 0.10 6.74 13.53
C ASP A 78 1.04 5.68 12.98
N ILE A 79 1.58 5.91 11.77
CA ILE A 79 2.47 4.97 11.10
C ILE A 79 3.55 5.73 10.33
N LEU A 80 4.81 5.27 10.45
CA LEU A 80 5.92 5.66 9.60
C LEU A 80 6.41 4.46 8.80
N LEU A 81 6.54 4.61 7.48
CA LEU A 81 7.14 3.58 6.61
C LEU A 81 8.54 4.02 6.12
N LEU A 82 9.47 3.08 6.06
CA LEU A 82 10.68 3.20 5.25
C LEU A 82 10.31 2.90 3.79
N HIS A 83 10.42 3.91 2.92
CA HIS A 83 9.72 3.95 1.62
C HIS A 83 10.28 2.97 0.57
N ARG A 84 11.58 2.72 0.58
CA ARG A 84 12.30 1.78 -0.31
C ARG A 84 13.46 1.14 0.44
N PRO A 85 13.82 -0.11 0.15
CA PRO A 85 14.96 -0.75 0.80
C PRO A 85 16.26 0.02 0.58
N ASP A 86 16.98 0.28 1.66
CA ASP A 86 18.35 0.78 1.61
C ASP A 86 19.31 -0.39 1.78
N THR A 87 20.17 -0.64 0.78
CA THR A 87 21.12 -1.75 0.86
C THR A 87 22.30 -1.46 1.80
N LEU A 88 22.47 -0.19 2.16
CA LEU A 88 23.53 0.26 3.10
C LEU A 88 22.98 0.48 4.51
N MET A 89 21.75 0.02 4.80
CA MET A 89 21.16 0.21 6.12
C MET A 89 21.99 -0.46 7.23
N GLU A 90 22.14 0.25 8.32
CA GLU A 90 22.58 -0.28 9.60
C GLU A 90 21.35 -0.45 10.50
N PRO A 91 20.86 -1.68 10.73
CA PRO A 91 19.60 -1.91 11.45
C PRO A 91 19.58 -1.33 12.86
N GLU A 92 20.74 -1.22 13.50
CA GLU A 92 20.91 -0.61 14.81
C GLU A 92 20.60 0.88 14.80
N GLU A 93 21.02 1.62 13.77
CA GLU A 93 20.69 3.04 13.60
C GLU A 93 19.19 3.24 13.40
N VAL A 94 18.57 2.36 12.60
CA VAL A 94 17.11 2.37 12.42
C VAL A 94 16.40 2.12 13.74
N ASN A 95 16.87 1.17 14.54
CA ASN A 95 16.31 0.89 15.87
C ASN A 95 16.40 2.13 16.78
N GLU A 96 17.55 2.75 16.85
CA GLU A 96 17.75 3.95 17.67
C GLU A 96 16.80 5.09 17.26
N ALA A 97 16.58 5.29 15.94
CA ALA A 97 15.64 6.29 15.44
C ALA A 97 14.19 5.93 15.84
N PHE A 98 13.78 4.68 15.64
CA PHE A 98 12.42 4.23 15.95
C PHE A 98 12.12 4.28 17.45
N GLU A 99 13.06 3.84 18.30
CA GLU A 99 12.89 3.92 19.75
C GLU A 99 12.73 5.37 20.23
N LEU A 100 13.52 6.30 19.69
CA LEU A 100 13.43 7.71 20.04
C LEU A 100 12.09 8.31 19.61
N LEU A 101 11.66 8.08 18.36
CA LEU A 101 10.39 8.56 17.82
C LEU A 101 9.19 8.00 18.59
N TYR A 102 9.25 6.73 18.98
CA TYR A 102 8.22 6.09 19.78
C TYR A 102 8.17 6.65 21.21
N LYS A 103 9.32 6.80 21.85
CA LYS A 103 9.45 7.35 23.20
C LYS A 103 8.97 8.81 23.29
N GLU A 104 9.24 9.60 22.26
CA GLU A 104 8.78 10.99 22.16
C GLU A 104 7.30 11.10 21.75
N GLY A 105 6.64 9.98 21.46
CA GLY A 105 5.24 9.96 21.03
C GLY A 105 5.02 10.49 19.61
N LYS A 106 6.09 10.71 18.84
CA LYS A 106 6.01 11.22 17.46
C LYS A 106 5.54 10.17 16.44
N VAL A 107 5.81 8.88 16.70
CA VAL A 107 5.36 7.78 15.83
C VAL A 107 4.88 6.63 16.68
N ARG A 108 3.69 6.08 16.33
CA ARG A 108 3.05 4.99 17.10
C ARG A 108 3.39 3.60 16.57
N ASN A 109 3.52 3.45 15.26
CA ASN A 109 3.79 2.17 14.60
C ASN A 109 4.77 2.36 13.44
N PHE A 110 5.47 1.29 13.08
CA PHE A 110 6.49 1.30 12.05
C PHE A 110 6.23 0.22 11.01
N GLY A 111 6.63 0.51 9.78
CA GLY A 111 6.52 -0.41 8.67
C GLY A 111 7.52 -0.11 7.57
N VAL A 112 7.36 -0.81 6.47
CA VAL A 112 8.23 -0.69 5.30
C VAL A 112 7.38 -0.63 4.02
N SER A 113 8.01 -0.29 2.91
CA SER A 113 7.40 -0.39 1.59
C SER A 113 8.38 -1.06 0.62
N ASN A 114 7.89 -2.03 -0.15
CA ASN A 114 8.65 -2.80 -1.15
C ASN A 114 9.86 -3.58 -0.59
N HIS A 115 9.76 -4.08 0.61
CA HIS A 115 10.78 -4.97 1.19
C HIS A 115 10.43 -6.44 0.94
N ASN A 116 11.45 -7.25 0.74
CA ASN A 116 11.31 -8.70 0.72
C ASN A 116 11.32 -9.28 2.15
N SER A 117 11.02 -10.57 2.25
CA SER A 117 10.91 -11.27 3.54
C SER A 117 12.20 -11.20 4.37
N MET A 118 13.36 -11.37 3.74
CA MET A 118 14.64 -11.40 4.46
C MET A 118 15.11 -10.01 4.89
N GLN A 119 14.75 -8.96 4.16
CA GLN A 119 15.02 -7.59 4.58
C GLN A 119 14.19 -7.22 5.81
N ILE A 120 12.96 -7.68 5.90
CA ILE A 120 12.13 -7.49 7.10
C ILE A 120 12.65 -8.31 8.28
N GLU A 121 13.08 -9.57 8.06
CA GLU A 121 13.70 -10.38 9.12
C GLU A 121 14.98 -9.71 9.67
N LEU A 122 15.82 -9.17 8.78
CA LEU A 122 17.04 -8.48 9.19
C LEU A 122 16.70 -7.25 10.06
N LEU A 123 15.78 -6.39 9.62
CA LEU A 123 15.32 -5.27 10.43
C LEU A 123 14.73 -5.76 11.76
N ASN A 124 13.79 -6.68 11.72
CA ASN A 124 13.10 -7.17 12.91
C ASN A 124 14.02 -7.89 13.91
N LYS A 125 15.19 -8.38 13.50
CA LYS A 125 16.18 -8.93 14.41
C LYS A 125 16.68 -7.87 15.41
N TYR A 126 16.84 -6.64 14.96
CA TYR A 126 17.42 -5.53 15.74
C TYR A 126 16.36 -4.56 16.30
N LEU A 127 15.22 -4.42 15.63
CA LEU A 127 14.17 -3.49 16.05
C LEU A 127 13.49 -3.95 17.36
N THR A 128 13.31 -3.04 18.29
CA THR A 128 12.39 -3.18 19.44
C THR A 128 10.94 -3.02 18.97
N ASN A 129 10.67 -1.95 18.23
CA ASN A 129 9.38 -1.71 17.60
C ASN A 129 9.35 -2.37 16.22
N LYS A 130 8.76 -3.57 16.16
CA LYS A 130 8.78 -4.41 14.95
C LYS A 130 8.02 -3.80 13.78
N VAL A 131 8.40 -4.20 12.57
CA VAL A 131 7.66 -3.90 11.33
C VAL A 131 6.29 -4.57 11.39
N THR A 132 5.24 -3.78 11.24
CA THR A 132 3.83 -4.24 11.29
C THR A 132 3.11 -4.10 9.94
N ILE A 133 3.71 -3.41 8.98
CA ILE A 133 3.13 -3.11 7.66
C ILE A 133 4.19 -3.27 6.59
N ASN A 134 3.82 -3.86 5.45
CA ASN A 134 4.59 -3.79 4.21
C ASN A 134 3.67 -3.29 3.08
N GLN A 135 3.98 -2.12 2.53
CA GLN A 135 3.22 -1.53 1.43
C GLN A 135 3.84 -1.94 0.09
N LEU A 136 3.12 -2.75 -0.69
CA LEU A 136 3.59 -3.40 -1.92
C LEU A 136 2.77 -2.96 -3.14
N GLN A 137 3.35 -2.96 -4.34
CA GLN A 137 2.55 -2.86 -5.55
C GLN A 137 1.72 -4.14 -5.71
N PHE A 138 0.40 -3.97 -5.82
CA PHE A 138 -0.48 -5.10 -6.09
C PHE A 138 -1.75 -4.64 -6.81
N SER A 139 -2.01 -5.22 -7.94
CA SER A 139 -3.22 -5.00 -8.74
C SER A 139 -3.52 -6.23 -9.58
N ILE A 140 -4.67 -6.25 -10.26
CA ILE A 140 -5.01 -7.31 -11.22
C ILE A 140 -3.92 -7.48 -12.31
N MET A 141 -3.25 -6.38 -12.69
CA MET A 141 -2.20 -6.35 -13.70
C MET A 141 -0.77 -6.36 -13.11
N HIS A 142 -0.64 -6.49 -11.80
CA HIS A 142 0.64 -6.61 -11.10
C HIS A 142 0.51 -7.63 -9.98
N THR A 143 0.63 -8.90 -10.33
CA THR A 143 0.29 -10.07 -9.50
C THR A 143 1.52 -10.80 -8.94
N GLY A 144 2.73 -10.25 -9.12
CA GLY A 144 4.00 -10.93 -8.80
C GLY A 144 4.06 -11.58 -7.42
N ILE A 145 3.43 -10.94 -6.40
CA ILE A 145 3.44 -11.48 -5.03
C ILE A 145 2.62 -12.77 -4.85
N ILE A 146 1.76 -13.13 -5.83
CA ILE A 146 0.95 -14.36 -5.80
C ILE A 146 1.35 -15.37 -6.88
N ASP A 147 2.00 -14.91 -7.96
CA ASP A 147 2.26 -15.74 -9.14
C ASP A 147 3.17 -16.91 -8.84
N SER A 148 4.25 -16.68 -8.08
CA SER A 148 5.21 -17.75 -7.72
C SER A 148 4.54 -18.82 -6.86
N GLY A 149 3.64 -18.44 -5.96
CA GLY A 149 2.89 -19.36 -5.13
C GLY A 149 1.85 -20.20 -5.91
N ILE A 150 1.24 -19.62 -6.96
CA ILE A 150 0.32 -20.35 -7.85
C ILE A 150 1.10 -21.32 -8.77
N ASN A 151 2.29 -20.93 -9.21
CA ASN A 151 3.09 -21.68 -10.20
C ASN A 151 4.24 -22.50 -9.56
N VAL A 152 4.11 -22.89 -8.30
CA VAL A 152 5.13 -23.70 -7.59
C VAL A 152 5.47 -24.95 -8.40
N ASN A 153 6.78 -25.23 -8.51
CA ASN A 153 7.33 -26.38 -9.24
C ASN A 153 7.09 -26.38 -10.77
N MET A 154 6.67 -25.26 -11.35
CA MET A 154 6.55 -25.08 -12.80
C MET A 154 7.87 -24.57 -13.40
N LYS A 155 8.03 -24.67 -14.75
CA LYS A 155 9.21 -24.17 -15.49
C LYS A 155 8.94 -22.88 -16.27
N ASN A 156 7.89 -22.14 -15.92
CA ASN A 156 7.54 -20.87 -16.56
C ASN A 156 8.11 -19.68 -15.80
N SER A 157 8.05 -18.48 -16.38
CA SER A 157 8.56 -17.25 -15.77
C SER A 157 7.78 -16.83 -14.52
N SER A 158 6.51 -17.22 -14.39
CA SER A 158 5.65 -16.92 -13.24
C SER A 158 6.00 -17.71 -11.99
N SER A 159 6.76 -18.84 -12.15
CA SER A 159 7.22 -19.67 -11.02
C SER A 159 8.44 -19.09 -10.30
N VAL A 160 9.06 -18.06 -10.85
CA VAL A 160 10.26 -17.45 -10.26
C VAL A 160 9.87 -16.56 -9.10
N ASP A 161 10.24 -16.96 -7.89
CA ASP A 161 10.11 -16.12 -6.70
C ASP A 161 11.12 -14.96 -6.77
N ARG A 162 10.62 -13.72 -6.73
CA ARG A 162 11.41 -12.48 -6.82
C ARG A 162 11.41 -11.67 -5.53
N ASP A 163 10.62 -12.06 -4.56
CA ASP A 163 10.36 -11.27 -3.35
C ASP A 163 10.48 -12.06 -2.04
N GLY A 164 10.93 -13.32 -2.13
CA GLY A 164 11.12 -14.19 -0.96
C GLY A 164 9.80 -14.63 -0.34
N SER A 165 8.80 -14.93 -1.17
CA SER A 165 7.46 -15.38 -0.76
C SER A 165 6.83 -14.36 0.21
N ILE A 166 6.90 -13.09 -0.14
CA ILE A 166 6.54 -11.99 0.77
C ILE A 166 5.09 -12.05 1.24
N LEU A 167 4.18 -12.55 0.41
CA LEU A 167 2.77 -12.69 0.76
C LEU A 167 2.59 -13.68 1.93
N GLU A 168 3.16 -14.87 1.82
CA GLU A 168 3.10 -15.91 2.84
C GLU A 168 3.85 -15.49 4.09
N TYR A 169 5.01 -14.86 3.91
CA TYR A 169 5.80 -14.32 5.02
C TYR A 169 5.00 -13.29 5.83
N CYS A 170 4.38 -12.30 5.19
CA CYS A 170 3.57 -11.30 5.86
C CYS A 170 2.38 -11.95 6.62
N ARG A 171 1.74 -12.97 6.02
CA ARG A 171 0.66 -13.70 6.69
C ARG A 171 1.12 -14.50 7.90
N LEU A 172 2.32 -15.11 7.82
CA LEU A 172 2.90 -15.89 8.94
C LEU A 172 3.35 -15.00 10.11
N LYS A 173 3.73 -13.76 9.82
CA LYS A 173 4.25 -12.80 10.81
C LYS A 173 3.22 -11.76 11.25
N ASP A 174 1.96 -11.89 10.82
CA ASP A 174 0.89 -10.91 11.09
C ASP A 174 1.23 -9.48 10.65
N ILE A 175 1.99 -9.37 9.55
CA ILE A 175 2.32 -8.08 8.92
C ILE A 175 1.21 -7.71 7.93
N ASN A 176 0.62 -6.53 8.09
CA ASN A 176 -0.42 -6.05 7.20
C ASN A 176 0.15 -5.67 5.83
N ILE A 177 -0.45 -6.18 4.77
CA ILE A 177 -0.10 -5.80 3.40
C ILE A 177 -0.99 -4.64 2.97
N GLN A 178 -0.37 -3.58 2.43
CA GLN A 178 -1.06 -2.48 1.77
C GLN A 178 -0.75 -2.51 0.28
N ALA A 179 -1.77 -2.47 -0.58
CA ALA A 179 -1.63 -2.49 -2.03
C ALA A 179 -1.60 -1.07 -2.58
N TRP A 180 -0.43 -0.60 -3.06
CA TRP A 180 -0.34 0.66 -3.77
C TRP A 180 -0.54 0.47 -5.29
N SER A 181 -0.97 1.51 -6.00
CA SER A 181 -1.32 1.50 -7.43
C SER A 181 -2.31 0.40 -7.85
N PRO A 182 -3.45 0.26 -7.16
CA PRO A 182 -4.38 -0.87 -7.32
C PRO A 182 -5.05 -0.96 -8.70
N TYR A 183 -4.96 0.10 -9.51
CA TYR A 183 -5.60 0.18 -10.84
C TYR A 183 -4.59 0.34 -11.97
N GLN A 184 -3.30 0.30 -11.68
CA GLN A 184 -2.25 0.52 -12.66
C GLN A 184 -1.67 -0.80 -13.18
N TYR A 185 -1.15 -0.73 -14.40
CA TYR A 185 -0.28 -1.75 -14.99
C TYR A 185 1.13 -1.20 -15.12
N GLY A 186 2.12 -2.10 -15.15
CA GLY A 186 3.52 -1.70 -15.22
C GLY A 186 3.97 -0.84 -14.03
N PHE A 187 5.02 -0.06 -14.22
CA PHE A 187 5.49 0.92 -13.26
C PHE A 187 5.08 2.32 -13.71
N PHE A 188 3.88 2.76 -13.29
CA PHE A 188 3.24 4.03 -13.67
C PHE A 188 2.98 4.20 -15.17
N GLU A 189 2.66 3.10 -15.88
CA GLU A 189 2.34 3.14 -17.32
C GLU A 189 0.90 3.55 -17.61
N GLY A 190 0.05 3.58 -16.61
CA GLY A 190 -1.35 3.99 -16.73
C GLY A 190 -2.32 3.02 -16.06
N THR A 191 -3.62 3.28 -16.19
CA THR A 191 -4.66 2.42 -15.63
C THR A 191 -5.08 1.35 -16.63
N PHE A 192 -5.43 0.17 -16.14
CA PHE A 192 -5.98 -0.90 -16.98
C PHE A 192 -7.50 -0.79 -17.15
N ILE A 193 -8.20 -0.05 -16.27
CA ILE A 193 -9.64 0.16 -16.36
C ILE A 193 -9.96 0.98 -17.62
N ASP A 194 -10.86 0.47 -18.45
CA ASP A 194 -11.28 1.07 -19.73
C ASP A 194 -10.14 1.27 -20.74
N ASN A 195 -9.00 0.61 -20.53
CA ASN A 195 -7.87 0.72 -21.42
C ASN A 195 -8.02 -0.28 -22.60
N PRO A 196 -7.97 0.20 -23.87
CA PRO A 196 -8.10 -0.67 -25.04
C PRO A 196 -6.99 -1.69 -25.21
N LYS A 197 -5.89 -1.56 -24.49
CA LYS A 197 -4.82 -2.58 -24.45
C LYS A 197 -5.26 -3.88 -23.76
N PHE A 198 -6.31 -3.83 -22.92
CA PHE A 198 -6.75 -4.96 -22.10
C PHE A 198 -8.24 -5.25 -22.30
N PRO A 199 -8.68 -5.60 -23.56
CA PRO A 199 -10.08 -5.77 -23.88
C PRO A 199 -10.73 -6.94 -23.11
N GLU A 200 -10.05 -8.07 -23.00
CA GLU A 200 -10.56 -9.27 -22.32
C GLU A 200 -10.77 -9.01 -20.81
N LEU A 201 -9.79 -8.37 -20.16
CA LEU A 201 -9.92 -7.98 -18.76
C LEU A 201 -11.10 -7.02 -18.56
N ASN A 202 -11.20 -5.98 -19.40
CA ASN A 202 -12.27 -5.00 -19.26
C ASN A 202 -13.66 -5.59 -19.56
N LYS A 203 -13.76 -6.55 -20.47
CA LYS A 203 -14.97 -7.32 -20.72
C LYS A 203 -15.36 -8.12 -19.48
N LYS A 204 -14.42 -8.89 -18.89
CA LYS A 204 -14.67 -9.68 -17.68
C LYS A 204 -15.06 -8.81 -16.49
N LEU A 205 -14.37 -7.68 -16.29
CA LEU A 205 -14.73 -6.74 -15.23
C LEU A 205 -16.12 -6.16 -15.43
N ALA A 206 -16.55 -5.88 -16.68
CA ALA A 206 -17.88 -5.36 -16.98
C ALA A 206 -18.97 -6.41 -16.67
N GLU A 207 -18.78 -7.66 -17.11
CA GLU A 207 -19.71 -8.77 -16.82
C GLU A 207 -19.96 -8.94 -15.31
N ILE A 208 -18.89 -8.93 -14.52
CA ILE A 208 -19.00 -9.09 -13.07
C ILE A 208 -19.57 -7.83 -12.41
N ALA A 209 -19.20 -6.63 -12.90
CA ALA A 209 -19.72 -5.35 -12.42
C ALA A 209 -21.24 -5.25 -12.60
N GLU A 210 -21.75 -5.68 -13.75
CA GLU A 210 -23.19 -5.75 -14.01
C GLU A 210 -23.90 -6.70 -13.01
N LYS A 211 -23.36 -7.88 -12.78
CA LYS A 211 -23.90 -8.87 -11.82
C LYS A 211 -24.06 -8.28 -10.41
N TYR A 212 -23.08 -7.52 -9.96
CA TYR A 212 -23.06 -6.93 -8.60
C TYR A 212 -23.65 -5.52 -8.55
N ASN A 213 -24.06 -4.96 -9.69
CA ASN A 213 -24.56 -3.58 -9.84
C ASN A 213 -23.59 -2.54 -9.26
N VAL A 214 -22.31 -2.66 -9.62
CA VAL A 214 -21.22 -1.74 -9.23
C VAL A 214 -20.34 -1.42 -10.43
N SER A 215 -19.35 -0.55 -10.27
CA SER A 215 -18.40 -0.24 -11.35
C SER A 215 -17.29 -1.28 -11.50
N LYS A 216 -16.60 -1.26 -12.66
CA LYS A 216 -15.40 -2.04 -12.89
C LYS A 216 -14.29 -1.71 -11.88
N THR A 217 -14.19 -0.44 -11.47
CA THR A 217 -13.22 0.00 -10.46
C THR A 217 -13.53 -0.61 -9.09
N ALA A 218 -14.82 -0.69 -8.72
CA ALA A 218 -15.25 -1.37 -7.50
C ALA A 218 -14.91 -2.87 -7.55
N ILE A 219 -15.12 -3.54 -8.69
CA ILE A 219 -14.73 -4.96 -8.87
C ILE A 219 -13.21 -5.14 -8.74
N ALA A 220 -12.41 -4.26 -9.36
CA ALA A 220 -10.95 -4.31 -9.23
C ALA A 220 -10.48 -4.14 -7.77
N THR A 221 -11.15 -3.28 -7.02
CA THR A 221 -10.91 -3.13 -5.57
C THR A 221 -11.35 -4.37 -4.80
N ALA A 222 -12.55 -4.89 -5.06
CA ALA A 222 -13.10 -6.09 -4.44
C ALA A 222 -12.21 -7.32 -4.69
N TRP A 223 -11.53 -7.39 -5.85
CA TRP A 223 -10.60 -8.46 -6.17
C TRP A 223 -9.40 -8.47 -5.19
N ILE A 224 -8.84 -7.31 -4.87
CA ILE A 224 -7.77 -7.18 -3.87
C ILE A 224 -8.30 -7.52 -2.47
N LEU A 225 -9.43 -6.93 -2.08
CA LEU A 225 -10.03 -7.13 -0.76
C LEU A 225 -10.46 -8.58 -0.51
N ARG A 226 -10.78 -9.33 -1.58
CA ARG A 226 -11.18 -10.74 -1.50
C ARG A 226 -10.08 -11.66 -1.01
N HIS A 227 -8.81 -11.24 -1.14
CA HIS A 227 -7.68 -12.07 -0.74
C HIS A 227 -7.65 -12.28 0.79
N PRO A 228 -7.46 -13.52 1.28
CA PRO A 228 -7.52 -13.84 2.71
C PRO A 228 -6.37 -13.22 3.54
N ALA A 229 -5.36 -12.63 2.90
CA ALA A 229 -4.34 -11.83 3.57
C ALA A 229 -4.86 -10.48 4.08
N LYS A 230 -6.15 -10.15 3.89
CA LYS A 230 -6.77 -8.88 4.32
C LYS A 230 -6.01 -7.65 3.82
N ILE A 231 -5.66 -7.68 2.54
CA ILE A 231 -4.87 -6.61 1.90
C ILE A 231 -5.66 -5.30 1.91
N GLN A 232 -5.07 -4.27 2.48
CA GLN A 232 -5.63 -2.92 2.47
C GLN A 232 -5.31 -2.23 1.15
N THR A 233 -6.31 -1.71 0.45
CA THR A 233 -6.12 -1.03 -0.84
C THR A 233 -5.87 0.46 -0.63
N ILE A 234 -4.74 0.97 -1.12
CA ILE A 234 -4.41 2.40 -1.10
C ILE A 234 -4.91 3.03 -2.40
N VAL A 235 -6.02 3.74 -2.34
CA VAL A 235 -6.66 4.36 -3.50
C VAL A 235 -6.21 5.81 -3.68
N GLY A 236 -5.96 6.21 -4.94
CA GLY A 236 -5.53 7.56 -5.29
C GLY A 236 -6.49 8.17 -6.30
N THR A 237 -7.39 9.03 -5.85
CA THR A 237 -8.30 9.79 -6.72
C THR A 237 -8.72 11.10 -6.06
N THR A 238 -8.88 12.15 -6.88
CA THR A 238 -9.47 13.44 -6.47
C THR A 238 -10.91 13.59 -6.97
N ASN A 239 -11.43 12.59 -7.67
CA ASN A 239 -12.82 12.58 -8.15
C ASN A 239 -13.72 11.94 -7.09
N GLU A 240 -14.63 12.73 -6.52
CA GLU A 240 -15.55 12.32 -5.46
C GLU A 240 -16.49 11.18 -5.87
N THR A 241 -17.03 11.25 -7.08
CA THR A 241 -17.92 10.19 -7.60
C THR A 241 -17.18 8.88 -7.71
N ARG A 242 -15.95 8.90 -8.24
CA ARG A 242 -15.11 7.70 -8.33
C ARG A 242 -14.76 7.16 -6.95
N LEU A 243 -14.50 8.03 -5.97
CA LEU A 243 -14.21 7.59 -4.62
C LEU A 243 -15.40 6.88 -3.97
N ARG A 244 -16.61 7.46 -4.08
CA ARG A 244 -17.86 6.83 -3.59
C ARG A 244 -18.10 5.48 -4.25
N ASP A 245 -17.85 5.41 -5.53
CA ASP A 245 -17.98 4.20 -6.32
C ASP A 245 -16.98 3.10 -5.89
N ILE A 246 -15.71 3.46 -5.68
CA ILE A 246 -14.70 2.55 -5.13
C ILE A 246 -15.13 1.98 -3.77
N CYS A 247 -15.73 2.78 -2.91
CA CYS A 247 -16.17 2.36 -1.57
C CYS A 247 -17.24 1.27 -1.63
N THR A 248 -18.02 1.16 -2.72
CA THR A 248 -19.00 0.08 -2.89
C THR A 248 -18.35 -1.31 -2.95
N ALA A 249 -17.05 -1.38 -3.23
CA ALA A 249 -16.28 -2.63 -3.24
C ALA A 249 -16.35 -3.41 -1.92
N SER A 250 -16.52 -2.72 -0.80
CA SER A 250 -16.63 -3.34 0.53
C SER A 250 -17.89 -4.21 0.67
N ASN A 251 -18.91 -4.00 -0.17
CA ASN A 251 -20.15 -4.76 -0.19
C ASN A 251 -20.11 -5.92 -1.20
N VAL A 252 -19.02 -6.05 -1.97
CA VAL A 252 -18.87 -7.09 -2.99
C VAL A 252 -18.03 -8.24 -2.45
N THR A 253 -18.60 -9.42 -2.41
CA THR A 253 -17.86 -10.64 -2.10
C THR A 253 -17.76 -11.50 -3.36
N LEU A 254 -16.64 -11.39 -4.07
CA LEU A 254 -16.37 -12.22 -5.23
C LEU A 254 -16.29 -13.69 -4.83
N THR A 255 -16.91 -14.57 -5.61
CA THR A 255 -16.70 -16.00 -5.49
C THR A 255 -15.24 -16.34 -5.82
N ARG A 256 -14.79 -17.53 -5.42
CA ARG A 256 -13.46 -18.02 -5.79
C ARG A 256 -13.30 -18.13 -7.31
N GLN A 257 -14.33 -18.58 -8.00
CA GLN A 257 -14.34 -18.70 -9.45
C GLN A 257 -14.17 -17.33 -10.13
N GLU A 258 -14.96 -16.33 -9.76
CA GLU A 258 -14.88 -14.97 -10.32
C GLU A 258 -13.51 -14.35 -10.09
N TRP A 259 -12.91 -14.59 -8.93
CA TRP A 259 -11.57 -14.10 -8.60
C TRP A 259 -10.51 -14.65 -9.58
N TYR A 260 -10.56 -15.95 -9.87
CA TYR A 260 -9.64 -16.59 -10.81
C TYR A 260 -9.99 -16.27 -12.28
N GLU A 261 -11.25 -16.07 -12.62
CA GLU A 261 -11.65 -15.61 -13.97
C GLU A 261 -11.06 -14.23 -14.28
N ILE A 262 -11.06 -13.30 -13.31
CA ILE A 262 -10.41 -11.99 -13.44
C ILE A 262 -8.90 -12.15 -13.58
N TYR A 263 -8.27 -13.00 -12.77
CA TYR A 263 -6.84 -13.29 -12.83
C TYR A 263 -6.43 -13.81 -14.21
N LEU A 264 -7.19 -14.74 -14.79
CA LEU A 264 -6.96 -15.27 -16.14
C LEU A 264 -7.21 -14.21 -17.22
N ALA A 265 -8.25 -13.42 -17.11
CA ALA A 265 -8.57 -12.36 -18.08
C ALA A 265 -7.49 -11.26 -18.12
N ALA A 266 -6.69 -11.12 -17.07
CA ALA A 266 -5.52 -10.26 -17.04
C ALA A 266 -4.30 -10.81 -17.81
N GLY A 267 -4.41 -12.00 -18.39
CA GLY A 267 -3.33 -12.67 -19.13
C GLY A 267 -2.44 -13.58 -18.28
N ASN A 268 -2.78 -13.76 -17.01
CA ASN A 268 -2.09 -14.70 -16.15
C ASN A 268 -2.47 -16.14 -16.48
N ILE A 269 -1.68 -17.09 -16.02
CA ILE A 269 -1.89 -18.52 -16.28
C ILE A 269 -2.12 -19.28 -14.97
N LEU A 270 -2.93 -20.32 -15.08
CA LEU A 270 -3.02 -21.36 -14.04
C LEU A 270 -2.32 -22.61 -14.55
N PRO A 271 -1.58 -23.33 -13.70
CA PRO A 271 -0.94 -24.61 -14.05
C PRO A 271 -1.96 -25.67 -14.44
#